data_d7d6f4db0e3b1d86d520cb95e3699345
#
_entry.id   d7d6f4db0e3b1d86d520cb95e3699345
#
_cell.length_a   1.000
_cell.length_b   1.000
_cell.length_c   1.000
_cell.angle_alpha   90.00
_cell.angle_beta   90.00
_cell.angle_gamma   90.00
#
_symmetry.space_group_name_H-M   'P 1'
#
loop_
_entity.id
_entity.type
_entity.pdbx_description
1 polymer ?
#
loop_
_entity_poly.entity_id
_entity_poly.type
_entity_poly.pdbx_seq_one_letter_code
_entity_poly.pdbx_strand_id
1 'polypeptide(L)'
;MENNQFDAISYFMSMAERNRLAVDNHFKPVVISNSDNLEGLFKDYRDADRFIAISDTTSGNLSSPDGAYGFSNFRAYTVFILSAYDYDDMLSRQKELKLCRRLFLQFVSKIIADKYKYDEKQMYFDTHSIPNQEIGRYYLSGMTGLHFTLYVQEPVDLVFDKSQWL
;
A
#
# COMPACT_ATOMS: atom_id res chain seq x y z
N MET A 1 -27.25 -1.14 -1.48
CA MET A 1 -26.29 -1.90 -0.63
C MET A 1 -24.97 -1.14 -0.66
N GLU A 2 -24.45 -0.73 0.50
CA GLU A 2 -23.13 -0.13 0.57
C GLU A 2 -22.14 -1.20 0.14
N ASN A 3 -21.42 -0.95 -0.94
CA ASN A 3 -20.29 -1.77 -1.35
C ASN A 3 -19.26 -1.69 -0.23
N ASN A 4 -19.16 -2.73 0.56
CA ASN A 4 -18.25 -2.80 1.70
C ASN A 4 -16.83 -3.09 1.18
N GLN A 5 -16.30 -2.15 0.39
CA GLN A 5 -14.95 -2.23 -0.16
C GLN A 5 -13.92 -1.71 0.84
N PHE A 6 -12.75 -2.30 0.83
CA PHE A 6 -11.64 -1.84 1.64
C PHE A 6 -11.11 -0.49 1.14
N ASP A 7 -11.22 0.53 1.99
CA ASP A 7 -10.63 1.84 1.72
C ASP A 7 -9.15 1.85 2.09
N ALA A 8 -8.34 1.37 1.16
CA ALA A 8 -6.89 1.27 1.34
C ALA A 8 -6.23 2.64 1.49
N ILE A 9 -6.71 3.65 0.78
CA ILE A 9 -6.13 5.00 0.85
C ILE A 9 -6.30 5.55 2.26
N SER A 10 -7.52 5.60 2.78
CA SER A 10 -7.76 6.08 4.16
C SER A 10 -7.05 5.23 5.20
N TYR A 11 -6.97 3.92 5.00
CA TYR A 11 -6.29 3.01 5.91
C TYR A 11 -4.79 3.31 6.00
N PHE A 12 -4.08 3.37 4.87
CA PHE A 12 -2.65 3.61 4.85
C PHE A 12 -2.27 5.06 5.16
N MET A 13 -3.10 6.04 4.78
CA MET A 13 -2.94 7.44 5.19
C MET A 13 -2.98 7.57 6.71
N SER A 14 -4.03 7.01 7.34
CA SER A 14 -4.16 7.01 8.80
C SER A 14 -2.99 6.29 9.50
N MET A 15 -2.50 5.20 8.90
CA MET A 15 -1.35 4.48 9.42
C MET A 15 -0.08 5.32 9.38
N ALA A 16 0.16 6.02 8.27
CA ALA A 16 1.32 6.89 8.10
C ALA A 16 1.29 8.08 9.06
N GLU A 17 0.14 8.71 9.23
CA GLU A 17 -0.04 9.88 10.11
C GLU A 17 0.07 9.54 11.60
N ARG A 18 -0.21 8.30 11.99
CA ARG A 18 -0.18 7.85 13.39
C ARG A 18 1.06 7.06 13.76
N ASN A 19 1.87 6.66 12.80
CA ASN A 19 3.10 5.96 13.08
C ASN A 19 4.18 6.92 13.55
N ARG A 20 4.66 6.75 14.79
CA ARG A 20 5.68 7.63 15.39
C ARG A 20 6.95 7.69 14.55
N LEU A 21 7.43 6.55 14.04
CA LEU A 21 8.65 6.52 13.22
C LEU A 21 8.47 7.31 11.93
N ALA A 22 7.29 7.23 11.30
CA ALA A 22 6.97 8.00 10.10
C ALA A 22 6.92 9.50 10.40
N VAL A 23 6.23 9.89 11.46
CA VAL A 23 6.06 11.29 11.86
C VAL A 23 7.40 11.90 12.27
N ASP A 24 8.16 11.25 13.16
CA ASP A 24 9.44 11.75 13.67
C ASP A 24 10.50 11.88 12.55
N ASN A 25 10.39 11.10 11.49
CA ASN A 25 11.28 11.15 10.33
C ASN A 25 10.68 11.89 9.13
N HIS A 26 9.58 12.60 9.33
CA HIS A 26 8.96 13.47 8.32
C HIS A 26 8.57 12.76 7.02
N PHE A 27 8.12 11.50 7.10
CA PHE A 27 7.54 10.83 5.95
C PHE A 27 6.22 11.49 5.55
N LYS A 28 6.11 11.94 4.31
CA LYS A 28 4.91 12.56 3.76
C LYS A 28 4.03 11.49 3.12
N PRO A 29 2.81 11.25 3.62
CA PRO A 29 1.85 10.38 2.95
C PRO A 29 1.28 11.09 1.72
N VAL A 30 1.25 10.39 0.58
CA VAL A 30 0.73 10.88 -0.70
C VAL A 30 0.01 9.76 -1.44
N VAL A 31 -0.94 10.13 -2.31
CA VAL A 31 -1.61 9.19 -3.22
C VAL A 31 -0.99 9.32 -4.60
N ILE A 32 -0.76 8.19 -5.25
CA ILE A 32 -0.24 8.10 -6.62
C ILE A 32 -1.13 7.19 -7.46
N SER A 33 -1.26 7.49 -8.76
CA SER A 33 -2.08 6.67 -9.64
C SER A 33 -1.35 5.45 -10.20
N ASN A 34 -0.02 5.51 -10.28
CA ASN A 34 0.82 4.38 -10.69
C ASN A 34 2.28 4.63 -10.31
N SER A 35 3.13 3.61 -10.52
CA SER A 35 4.57 3.72 -10.26
C SER A 35 5.28 4.77 -11.14
N ASP A 36 4.74 5.09 -12.31
CA ASP A 36 5.35 6.05 -13.24
C ASP A 36 5.29 7.49 -12.70
N ASN A 37 4.35 7.75 -11.79
CA ASN A 37 4.21 9.06 -11.13
C ASN A 37 5.20 9.27 -9.97
N LEU A 38 5.96 8.25 -9.58
CA LEU A 38 6.94 8.39 -8.49
C LEU A 38 8.04 9.42 -8.79
N GLU A 39 8.50 9.52 -10.03
CA GLU A 39 9.48 10.52 -10.42
C GLU A 39 8.91 11.95 -10.35
N GLY A 40 7.62 12.12 -10.59
CA GLY A 40 6.91 13.38 -10.46
C GLY A 40 6.81 13.87 -9.02
N LEU A 41 6.71 12.97 -8.04
CA LEU A 41 6.59 13.31 -6.63
C LEU A 41 7.70 14.24 -6.15
N PHE A 42 8.94 14.00 -6.59
CA PHE A 42 10.09 14.80 -6.16
C PHE A 42 10.13 16.18 -6.81
N LYS A 43 9.50 16.34 -7.96
CA LYS A 43 9.34 17.63 -8.62
C LYS A 43 8.23 18.46 -7.98
N ASP A 44 7.16 17.78 -7.56
CA ASP A 44 5.96 18.42 -7.03
C ASP A 44 6.09 18.75 -5.53
N TYR A 45 6.89 17.98 -4.79
CA TYR A 45 7.08 18.10 -3.35
C TYR A 45 8.55 18.37 -3.00
N ARG A 46 9.06 19.51 -3.43
CA ARG A 46 10.49 19.91 -3.25
C ARG A 46 10.94 20.00 -1.79
N ASP A 47 9.98 20.11 -0.87
CA ASP A 47 10.25 20.27 0.57
C ASP A 47 10.21 18.94 1.34
N ALA A 48 10.02 17.82 0.67
CA ALA A 48 9.94 16.52 1.31
C ALA A 48 10.98 15.54 0.72
N ASP A 49 11.74 14.92 1.62
CA ASP A 49 12.77 13.96 1.26
C ASP A 49 12.29 12.50 1.45
N ARG A 50 11.16 12.31 2.13
CA ARG A 50 10.62 10.99 2.47
C ARG A 50 9.14 10.92 2.20
N PHE A 51 8.71 9.79 1.60
CA PHE A 51 7.33 9.60 1.18
C PHE A 51 6.81 8.22 1.57
N ILE A 52 5.53 8.17 1.89
CA ILE A 52 4.71 6.96 1.88
C ILE A 52 3.69 7.15 0.77
N ALA A 53 3.97 6.57 -0.41
CA ALA A 53 3.14 6.74 -1.58
C ALA A 53 2.17 5.55 -1.72
N ILE A 54 0.88 5.83 -1.69
CA ILE A 54 -0.19 4.85 -1.72
C ILE A 54 -0.76 4.85 -3.13
N SER A 55 -0.71 3.70 -3.83
CA SER A 55 -1.30 3.59 -5.16
C SER A 55 -2.83 3.52 -5.07
N ASP A 56 -3.52 4.37 -5.82
CA ASP A 56 -4.97 4.30 -6.02
C ASP A 56 -5.34 3.25 -7.09
N THR A 57 -4.36 2.82 -7.88
CA THR A 57 -4.53 1.81 -8.92
C THR A 57 -4.27 0.43 -8.36
N THR A 58 -5.25 -0.46 -8.47
CA THR A 58 -5.21 -1.82 -7.96
C THR A 58 -5.40 -2.83 -9.08
N SER A 59 -4.84 -4.01 -8.90
CA SER A 59 -5.20 -5.19 -9.67
C SER A 59 -6.09 -6.10 -8.83
N GLY A 60 -6.98 -6.84 -9.47
CA GLY A 60 -7.90 -7.71 -8.76
C GLY A 60 -8.25 -8.95 -9.56
N ASN A 61 -8.75 -9.95 -8.84
CA ASN A 61 -9.30 -11.17 -9.41
C ASN A 61 -10.60 -11.52 -8.71
N LEU A 62 -11.68 -11.56 -9.49
CA LEU A 62 -12.98 -11.99 -9.00
C LEU A 62 -13.08 -13.51 -9.12
N SER A 63 -13.32 -14.19 -8.02
CA SER A 63 -13.42 -15.64 -8.00
C SER A 63 -14.49 -16.14 -7.06
N SER A 64 -15.01 -17.35 -7.34
CA SER A 64 -15.86 -18.12 -6.45
C SER A 64 -15.14 -19.43 -6.15
N PRO A 65 -14.54 -19.61 -4.99
CA PRO A 65 -13.79 -20.81 -4.66
C PRO A 65 -14.60 -22.10 -4.75
N ASP A 66 -15.90 -22.00 -4.43
CA ASP A 66 -16.80 -23.16 -4.37
C ASP A 66 -17.65 -23.32 -5.64
N GLY A 67 -17.47 -22.48 -6.64
CA GLY A 67 -18.14 -22.55 -7.95
C GLY A 67 -19.64 -22.30 -7.96
N ALA A 68 -20.29 -22.14 -6.80
CA ALA A 68 -21.73 -22.08 -6.70
C ALA A 68 -22.29 -20.88 -5.93
N TYR A 69 -21.68 -20.49 -4.84
CA TYR A 69 -22.25 -19.46 -3.96
C TYR A 69 -21.14 -18.63 -3.30
N GLY A 70 -21.26 -17.33 -3.45
CA GLY A 70 -20.34 -16.38 -2.85
C GLY A 70 -19.13 -16.06 -3.75
N PHE A 71 -19.10 -14.83 -4.26
CA PHE A 71 -17.96 -14.30 -4.98
C PHE A 71 -17.11 -13.45 -4.04
N SER A 72 -15.82 -13.53 -4.24
CA SER A 72 -14.86 -12.67 -3.57
C SER A 72 -13.98 -11.99 -4.60
N ASN A 73 -13.70 -10.73 -4.36
CA ASN A 73 -12.75 -9.97 -5.13
C ASN A 73 -11.42 -9.92 -4.37
N PHE A 74 -10.38 -10.49 -4.93
CA PHE A 74 -9.03 -10.42 -4.39
C PHE A 74 -8.34 -9.21 -5.01
N ARG A 75 -8.05 -8.19 -4.19
CA ARG A 75 -7.37 -6.98 -4.65
C ARG A 75 -5.98 -6.85 -4.08
N ALA A 76 -5.07 -6.36 -4.92
CA ALA A 76 -3.69 -6.06 -4.57
C ALA A 76 -3.54 -4.54 -4.37
N TYR A 77 -3.17 -4.14 -3.16
CA TYR A 77 -2.92 -2.76 -2.80
C TYR A 77 -1.43 -2.53 -2.57
N THR A 78 -0.84 -1.59 -3.31
CA THR A 78 0.60 -1.35 -3.26
C THR A 78 0.93 -0.03 -2.58
N VAL A 79 1.90 -0.08 -1.68
CA VAL A 79 2.42 1.08 -0.95
C VAL A 79 3.93 1.13 -1.12
N PHE A 80 4.44 2.33 -1.41
CA PHE A 80 5.87 2.64 -1.52
C PHE A 80 6.32 3.41 -0.29
N ILE A 81 7.44 3.01 0.29
CA ILE A 81 8.13 3.72 1.36
C ILE A 81 9.46 4.18 0.79
N LEU A 82 9.64 5.47 0.61
CA LEU A 82 10.71 6.07 -0.15
C LEU A 82 11.46 7.10 0.67
N SER A 83 12.77 7.18 0.47
CA SER A 83 13.63 8.20 1.08
C SER A 83 14.71 8.66 0.11
N ALA A 84 14.92 9.97 0.06
CA ALA A 84 16.06 10.54 -0.63
C ALA A 84 17.36 10.19 0.07
N TYR A 85 18.42 10.02 -0.68
CA TYR A 85 19.77 9.84 -0.17
C TYR A 85 20.78 10.62 -1.03
N ASP A 86 21.95 10.87 -0.48
CA ASP A 86 23.04 11.44 -1.26
C ASP A 86 23.53 10.40 -2.29
N TYR A 87 23.35 10.72 -3.57
CA TYR A 87 23.62 9.79 -4.67
C TYR A 87 25.07 9.30 -4.69
N ASP A 88 26.01 10.14 -4.26
CA ASP A 88 27.43 9.84 -4.22
C ASP A 88 27.87 9.15 -2.92
N ASP A 89 26.97 9.06 -1.94
CA ASP A 89 27.22 8.41 -0.64
C ASP A 89 26.39 7.16 -0.45
N MET A 90 26.99 5.99 -0.66
CA MET A 90 26.33 4.68 -0.47
C MET A 90 26.04 4.35 1.00
N LEU A 91 26.72 4.97 1.95
CA LEU A 91 26.40 4.82 3.37
C LEU A 91 25.12 5.57 3.71
N SER A 92 24.93 6.75 3.14
CA SER A 92 23.66 7.48 3.21
C SER A 92 22.50 6.62 2.69
N ARG A 93 22.67 6.00 1.51
CA ARG A 93 21.68 5.08 0.95
C ARG A 93 21.34 3.94 1.90
N GLN A 94 22.33 3.28 2.46
CA GLN A 94 22.10 2.15 3.39
C GLN A 94 21.36 2.58 4.66
N LYS A 95 21.66 3.77 5.20
CA LYS A 95 20.98 4.34 6.36
C LYS A 95 19.50 4.56 6.07
N GLU A 96 19.19 5.19 4.95
CA GLU A 96 17.80 5.48 4.55
C GLU A 96 17.03 4.20 4.22
N LEU A 97 17.65 3.23 3.56
CA LEU A 97 17.03 1.93 3.29
C LEU A 97 16.70 1.17 4.59
N LYS A 98 17.59 1.22 5.59
CA LYS A 98 17.33 0.66 6.93
C LYS A 98 16.12 1.29 7.59
N LEU A 99 15.97 2.62 7.46
CA LEU A 99 14.81 3.34 8.00
C LEU A 99 13.52 2.89 7.33
N CYS A 100 13.51 2.77 5.99
CA CYS A 100 12.36 2.29 5.24
C CYS A 100 11.97 0.85 5.63
N ARG A 101 12.96 -0.05 5.79
CA ARG A 101 12.71 -1.43 6.27
C ARG A 101 12.06 -1.47 7.65
N ARG A 102 12.53 -0.64 8.57
CA ARG A 102 11.93 -0.55 9.92
C ARG A 102 10.49 -0.08 9.87
N LEU A 103 10.20 0.93 9.06
CA LEU A 103 8.86 1.44 8.88
C LEU A 103 7.94 0.40 8.25
N PHE A 104 8.40 -0.31 7.23
CA PHE A 104 7.69 -1.43 6.62
C PHE A 104 7.30 -2.50 7.66
N LEU A 105 8.24 -2.93 8.51
CA LEU A 105 7.95 -3.94 9.54
C LEU A 105 6.92 -3.44 10.56
N GLN A 106 6.91 -2.16 10.89
CA GLN A 106 5.88 -1.57 11.75
C GLN A 106 4.51 -1.54 11.07
N PHE A 107 4.47 -1.27 9.77
CA PHE A 107 3.24 -1.34 8.98
C PHE A 107 2.70 -2.78 8.93
N VAL A 108 3.54 -3.75 8.65
CA VAL A 108 3.16 -5.18 8.68
C VAL A 108 2.63 -5.58 10.06
N SER A 109 3.30 -5.19 11.13
CA SER A 109 2.84 -5.45 12.49
C SER A 109 1.45 -4.88 12.75
N LYS A 110 1.17 -3.66 12.26
CA LYS A 110 -0.15 -3.03 12.39
C LYS A 110 -1.21 -3.76 11.55
N ILE A 111 -0.89 -4.14 10.32
CA ILE A 111 -1.77 -4.92 9.44
C ILE A 111 -2.17 -6.23 10.13
N ILE A 112 -1.21 -6.94 10.73
CA ILE A 112 -1.48 -8.19 11.45
C ILE A 112 -2.38 -7.93 12.67
N ALA A 113 -2.15 -6.85 13.42
CA ALA A 113 -2.97 -6.50 14.56
C ALA A 113 -4.41 -6.12 14.17
N ASP A 114 -4.58 -5.48 13.00
CA ASP A 114 -5.89 -5.05 12.52
C ASP A 114 -6.68 -6.17 11.82
N LYS A 115 -6.02 -7.25 11.42
CA LYS A 115 -6.62 -8.36 10.66
C LYS A 115 -7.98 -8.79 11.22
N TYR A 116 -8.04 -9.08 12.49
CA TYR A 116 -9.28 -9.57 13.14
C TYR A 116 -10.42 -8.58 13.09
N LYS A 117 -10.12 -7.27 13.17
CA LYS A 117 -11.13 -6.21 13.04
C LYS A 117 -11.76 -6.19 11.64
N TYR A 118 -10.98 -6.51 10.62
CA TYR A 118 -11.46 -6.57 9.23
C TYR A 118 -12.12 -7.91 8.91
N ASP A 119 -11.69 -9.02 9.53
CA ASP A 119 -12.36 -10.32 9.44
C ASP A 119 -13.83 -10.23 9.90
N GLU A 120 -14.12 -9.45 10.95
CA GLU A 120 -15.50 -9.18 11.40
C GLU A 120 -16.36 -8.49 10.33
N LYS A 121 -15.73 -7.76 9.41
CA LYS A 121 -16.37 -7.12 8.26
C LYS A 121 -16.34 -7.96 6.99
N GLN A 122 -15.96 -9.22 7.09
CA GLN A 122 -15.78 -10.14 5.97
C GLN A 122 -14.69 -9.68 4.96
N MET A 123 -13.76 -8.86 5.40
CA MET A 123 -12.58 -8.46 4.63
C MET A 123 -11.35 -9.18 5.17
N TYR A 124 -10.73 -10.02 4.36
CA TYR A 124 -9.64 -10.87 4.82
C TYR A 124 -8.30 -10.38 4.28
N PHE A 125 -7.43 -9.96 5.18
CA PHE A 125 -6.06 -9.59 4.85
C PHE A 125 -5.20 -10.84 4.70
N ASP A 126 -4.59 -11.04 3.55
CA ASP A 126 -3.57 -12.09 3.39
C ASP A 126 -2.27 -11.65 4.09
N THR A 127 -2.14 -12.07 5.33
CA THR A 127 -0.94 -11.83 6.15
C THR A 127 0.06 -12.99 6.13
N HIS A 128 -0.24 -14.08 5.39
CA HIS A 128 0.68 -15.20 5.24
C HIS A 128 1.86 -14.83 4.33
N SER A 129 1.60 -13.96 3.36
CA SER A 129 2.62 -13.47 2.43
C SER A 129 2.33 -12.00 2.09
N ILE A 130 3.26 -11.11 2.46
CA ILE A 130 3.24 -9.71 2.07
C ILE A 130 4.46 -9.47 1.17
N PRO A 131 4.30 -9.61 -0.15
CA PRO A 131 5.40 -9.39 -1.08
C PRO A 131 5.97 -7.99 -0.93
N ASN A 132 7.28 -7.89 -0.92
CA ASN A 132 7.96 -6.61 -0.89
C ASN A 132 9.21 -6.66 -1.75
N GLN A 133 9.59 -5.51 -2.31
CA GLN A 133 10.77 -5.37 -3.13
C GLN A 133 11.46 -4.06 -2.86
N GLU A 134 12.76 -4.12 -2.68
CA GLU A 134 13.58 -2.91 -2.51
C GLU A 134 13.85 -2.23 -3.85
N ILE A 135 13.93 -0.91 -3.80
CA ILE A 135 14.18 -0.07 -4.97
C ILE A 135 15.69 0.02 -5.21
N GLY A 136 16.09 -0.49 -6.36
CA GLY A 136 17.48 -0.43 -6.81
C GLY A 136 17.93 0.98 -7.16
N ARG A 137 19.25 1.22 -7.12
CA ARG A 137 19.89 2.52 -7.34
C ARG A 137 19.48 3.21 -8.66
N TYR A 138 19.23 2.43 -9.69
CA TYR A 138 18.97 2.93 -11.04
C TYR A 138 17.49 3.11 -11.38
N TYR A 139 16.60 2.68 -10.50
CA TYR A 139 15.17 2.76 -10.76
C TYR A 139 14.62 4.17 -10.51
N LEU A 140 15.02 4.79 -9.40
CA LEU A 140 14.68 6.17 -9.06
C LEU A 140 15.98 6.89 -8.67
N SER A 141 16.36 7.87 -9.44
CA SER A 141 17.61 8.62 -9.22
C SER A 141 17.57 9.37 -7.88
N GLY A 142 18.52 9.06 -7.00
CA GLY A 142 18.63 9.70 -5.68
C GLY A 142 17.63 9.23 -4.63
N MET A 143 16.85 8.16 -4.92
CA MET A 143 15.89 7.60 -3.99
C MET A 143 16.18 6.14 -3.68
N THR A 144 15.86 5.74 -2.46
CA THR A 144 15.88 4.36 -2.00
C THR A 144 14.61 4.05 -1.22
N GLY A 145 14.40 2.81 -0.92
CA GLY A 145 13.25 2.35 -0.15
C GLY A 145 12.75 1.01 -0.65
N LEU A 146 11.49 0.77 -0.46
CA LEU A 146 10.82 -0.45 -0.90
C LEU A 146 9.35 -0.18 -1.21
N HIS A 147 8.75 -1.09 -1.95
CA HIS A 147 7.30 -1.21 -2.01
C HIS A 147 6.86 -2.56 -1.48
N PHE A 148 5.63 -2.62 -1.00
CA PHE A 148 4.99 -3.87 -0.60
C PHE A 148 3.55 -3.90 -1.10
N THR A 149 2.99 -5.11 -1.18
CA THR A 149 1.64 -5.33 -1.63
C THR A 149 0.84 -6.09 -0.57
N LEU A 150 -0.29 -5.52 -0.17
CA LEU A 150 -1.28 -6.19 0.67
C LEU A 150 -2.38 -6.76 -0.22
N TYR A 151 -2.62 -8.06 -0.14
CA TYR A 151 -3.78 -8.69 -0.77
C TYR A 151 -4.94 -8.72 0.21
N VAL A 152 -6.09 -8.22 -0.26
CA VAL A 152 -7.33 -8.20 0.51
C VAL A 152 -8.40 -8.96 -0.27
N GLN A 153 -9.04 -9.90 0.40
CA GLN A 153 -10.22 -10.57 -0.11
C GLN A 153 -11.45 -9.83 0.39
N GLU A 154 -12.27 -9.35 -0.53
CA GLU A 154 -13.50 -8.60 -0.26
C GLU A 154 -14.72 -9.39 -0.74
N PRO A 155 -15.80 -9.47 0.03
CA PRO A 155 -17.02 -10.09 -0.42
C PRO A 155 -17.68 -9.24 -1.51
N VAL A 156 -18.26 -9.89 -2.49
CA VAL A 156 -18.96 -9.23 -3.59
C VAL A 156 -20.36 -9.82 -3.75
N ASP A 157 -21.36 -8.97 -3.75
CA ASP A 157 -22.72 -9.36 -4.10
C ASP A 157 -22.92 -9.20 -5.62
N LEU A 158 -23.11 -10.33 -6.29
CA LEU A 158 -23.34 -10.41 -7.74
C LEU A 158 -24.77 -10.80 -8.08
N VAL A 159 -25.73 -10.48 -7.21
CA VAL A 159 -27.14 -10.70 -7.54
C VAL A 159 -27.53 -9.84 -8.75
N PHE A 160 -28.01 -10.48 -9.79
CA PHE A 160 -28.47 -9.80 -11.01
C PHE A 160 -29.74 -8.99 -10.72
N ASP A 161 -29.63 -7.69 -10.85
CA ASP A 161 -30.78 -6.77 -10.76
C ASP A 161 -31.18 -6.30 -12.17
N LYS A 162 -32.28 -6.85 -12.66
CA LYS A 162 -32.82 -6.52 -14.00
C LYS A 162 -33.14 -5.04 -14.16
N SER A 163 -33.47 -4.32 -13.10
CA SER A 163 -33.83 -2.90 -13.15
C SER A 163 -32.66 -1.98 -13.53
N GLN A 164 -31.42 -2.48 -13.42
CA GLN A 164 -30.19 -1.76 -13.75
C GLN A 164 -29.76 -1.93 -15.22
N TRP A 165 -30.56 -2.68 -16.02
CA TRP A 165 -30.24 -2.96 -17.41
C TRP A 165 -31.31 -2.40 -18.36
N LEU A 166 -30.90 -1.85 -19.51
CA LEU A 166 -31.78 -1.31 -20.55
C LEU A 166 -32.42 -2.41 -21.38
#